data_2c69496551bd269cdb92723e9f3cef9c
#
_entry.id   2c69496551bd269cdb92723e9f3cef9c
#
_cell.length_a   1.000
_cell.length_b   1.000
_cell.length_c   1.000
_cell.angle_alpha   90.00
_cell.angle_beta   90.00
_cell.angle_gamma   90.00
#
_symmetry.space_group_name_H-M   'P 1'
#
loop_
_entity.id
_entity.type
_entity.pdbx_description
1 polymer ?
#
loop_
_entity_poly.entity_id
_entity_poly.type
_entity_poly.pdbx_seq_one_letter_code
_entity_poly.pdbx_strand_id
1 'polypeptide(L)'
;MPRVLRPACNSMKKNPRMGSRLFFIEFLIVIFFFLIISTVCLRLFAAAHLTTRKASALSHAQQMASSIAELVEGGVTRADELPQYFPDTVYETSPDSVPSETAATSADSESTAATSADASSTTSVAFYYDRDFTPCSGGSAFYTVTAVLTISGSQKQVSIVTTDRDHTVIYELPVTFHIPVTKTTLSYVYHF
;
A
#
# COMPACT_ATOMS: atom_id res chain seq x y z
N MET A 1 -77.08 -37.97 -57.72
CA MET A 1 -77.14 -37.24 -56.45
C MET A 1 -75.81 -37.40 -55.76
N PRO A 2 -74.87 -36.42 -55.71
CA PRO A 2 -73.53 -36.58 -55.08
C PRO A 2 -73.66 -36.26 -53.62
N ARG A 3 -73.15 -37.18 -52.76
CA ARG A 3 -73.00 -36.97 -51.29
C ARG A 3 -71.81 -36.07 -51.04
N VAL A 4 -72.09 -34.90 -50.43
CA VAL A 4 -71.09 -33.94 -49.97
C VAL A 4 -70.53 -34.49 -48.65
N LEU A 5 -69.25 -34.91 -48.65
CA LEU A 5 -68.49 -35.23 -47.44
C LEU A 5 -68.10 -33.94 -46.75
N ARG A 6 -68.64 -33.70 -45.52
CA ARG A 6 -68.19 -32.63 -44.63
C ARG A 6 -66.88 -33.02 -43.96
N PRO A 7 -65.84 -32.17 -44.00
CA PRO A 7 -64.63 -32.41 -43.22
C PRO A 7 -64.94 -32.22 -41.74
N ALA A 8 -64.61 -33.21 -40.91
CA ALA A 8 -64.65 -33.11 -39.46
C ALA A 8 -63.56 -32.15 -38.98
N CYS A 9 -63.99 -30.95 -38.50
CA CYS A 9 -63.09 -30.04 -37.76
C CYS A 9 -62.71 -30.74 -36.44
N ASN A 10 -61.45 -31.23 -36.40
CA ASN A 10 -60.84 -31.74 -35.20
C ASN A 10 -60.45 -30.54 -34.33
N SER A 11 -61.38 -30.13 -33.44
CA SER A 11 -61.16 -29.11 -32.42
C SER A 11 -60.14 -29.64 -31.41
N MET A 12 -58.88 -29.30 -31.61
CA MET A 12 -57.82 -29.53 -30.62
C MET A 12 -58.20 -28.75 -29.34
N LYS A 13 -58.74 -29.45 -28.35
CA LYS A 13 -59.05 -28.96 -27.03
C LYS A 13 -57.73 -28.56 -26.35
N LYS A 14 -57.29 -27.30 -26.51
CA LYS A 14 -56.19 -26.73 -25.76
C LYS A 14 -56.54 -26.77 -24.27
N ASN A 15 -55.84 -27.65 -23.53
CA ASN A 15 -55.97 -27.73 -22.07
C ASN A 15 -55.44 -26.41 -21.44
N PRO A 16 -56.30 -25.53 -20.91
CA PRO A 16 -55.89 -24.22 -20.37
C PRO A 16 -55.00 -24.35 -19.14
N ARG A 17 -54.93 -25.52 -18.50
CA ARG A 17 -54.08 -25.76 -17.30
C ARG A 17 -52.61 -25.97 -17.60
N MET A 18 -52.19 -26.25 -18.82
CA MET A 18 -50.81 -26.45 -19.20
C MET A 18 -50.07 -25.10 -19.41
N GLY A 19 -50.75 -24.07 -19.92
CA GLY A 19 -50.14 -22.76 -20.16
C GLY A 19 -49.73 -22.04 -18.88
N SER A 20 -50.53 -22.15 -17.80
CA SER A 20 -50.23 -21.49 -16.53
C SER A 20 -48.99 -22.09 -15.82
N ARG A 21 -48.74 -23.39 -15.96
CA ARG A 21 -47.57 -24.05 -15.36
C ARG A 21 -46.28 -23.70 -16.09
N LEU A 22 -46.31 -23.57 -17.40
CA LEU A 22 -45.15 -23.17 -18.21
C LEU A 22 -44.77 -21.71 -17.92
N PHE A 23 -45.76 -20.83 -17.82
CA PHE A 23 -45.50 -19.42 -17.45
C PHE A 23 -44.86 -19.30 -16.06
N PHE A 24 -45.33 -20.12 -15.08
CA PHE A 24 -44.77 -20.08 -13.73
C PHE A 24 -43.31 -20.56 -13.70
N ILE A 25 -42.94 -21.63 -14.46
CA ILE A 25 -41.57 -22.09 -14.57
C ILE A 25 -40.70 -21.05 -15.24
N GLU A 26 -41.14 -20.41 -16.31
CA GLU A 26 -40.42 -19.35 -16.99
C GLU A 26 -40.15 -18.17 -16.05
N PHE A 27 -41.16 -17.75 -15.28
CA PHE A 27 -41.01 -16.69 -14.28
C PHE A 27 -40.00 -17.06 -13.17
N LEU A 28 -40.00 -18.31 -12.68
CA LEU A 28 -39.01 -18.79 -11.69
C LEU A 28 -37.61 -18.76 -12.25
N ILE A 29 -37.42 -19.14 -13.50
CA ILE A 29 -36.11 -19.13 -14.16
C ILE A 29 -35.58 -17.70 -14.26
N VAL A 30 -36.43 -16.74 -14.65
CA VAL A 30 -36.06 -15.33 -14.77
C VAL A 30 -35.63 -14.77 -13.40
N ILE A 31 -36.41 -15.03 -12.33
CA ILE A 31 -36.05 -14.60 -10.97
C ILE A 31 -34.73 -15.22 -10.54
N PHE A 32 -34.52 -16.51 -10.79
CA PHE A 32 -33.28 -17.20 -10.43
C PHE A 32 -32.05 -16.56 -11.10
N PHE A 33 -32.12 -16.31 -12.40
CA PHE A 33 -31.05 -15.60 -13.11
C PHE A 33 -30.84 -14.19 -12.60
N PHE A 34 -31.92 -13.46 -12.30
CA PHE A 34 -31.83 -12.13 -11.73
C PHE A 34 -31.11 -12.11 -10.38
N LEU A 35 -31.38 -13.09 -9.50
CA LEU A 35 -30.69 -13.20 -8.21
C LEU A 35 -29.20 -13.52 -8.37
N ILE A 36 -28.85 -14.41 -9.32
CA ILE A 36 -27.45 -14.72 -9.60
C ILE A 36 -26.71 -13.47 -10.09
N ILE A 37 -27.25 -12.77 -11.09
CA ILE A 37 -26.63 -11.56 -11.63
C ILE A 37 -26.50 -10.49 -10.55
N SER A 38 -27.51 -10.26 -9.74
CA SER A 38 -27.47 -9.28 -8.63
C SER A 38 -26.36 -9.64 -7.63
N THR A 39 -26.22 -10.91 -7.27
CA THR A 39 -25.18 -11.36 -6.34
C THR A 39 -23.78 -11.13 -6.90
N VAL A 40 -23.57 -11.39 -8.19
CA VAL A 40 -22.30 -11.17 -8.87
C VAL A 40 -21.97 -9.65 -8.91
N CYS A 41 -22.95 -8.82 -9.27
CA CYS A 41 -22.77 -7.38 -9.30
C CYS A 41 -22.37 -6.81 -7.92
N LEU A 42 -23.03 -7.27 -6.83
CA LEU A 42 -22.69 -6.85 -5.47
C LEU A 42 -21.27 -7.25 -5.07
N ARG A 43 -20.83 -8.46 -5.43
CA ARG A 43 -19.46 -8.91 -5.16
C ARG A 43 -18.43 -8.11 -5.93
N LEU A 44 -18.69 -7.80 -7.21
CA LEU A 44 -17.80 -6.97 -8.02
C LEU A 44 -17.70 -5.55 -7.47
N PHE A 45 -18.83 -4.97 -7.04
CA PHE A 45 -18.84 -3.64 -6.42
C PHE A 45 -18.03 -3.60 -5.12
N ALA A 46 -18.21 -4.58 -4.24
CA ALA A 46 -17.44 -4.69 -3.00
C ALA A 46 -15.94 -4.85 -3.28
N ALA A 47 -15.56 -5.71 -4.23
CA ALA A 47 -14.16 -5.89 -4.63
C ALA A 47 -13.55 -4.61 -5.21
N ALA A 48 -14.29 -3.90 -6.08
CA ALA A 48 -13.84 -2.63 -6.66
C ALA A 48 -13.59 -1.57 -5.58
N HIS A 49 -14.48 -1.47 -4.59
CA HIS A 49 -14.34 -0.52 -3.49
C HIS A 49 -13.08 -0.79 -2.63
N LEU A 50 -12.79 -2.07 -2.34
CA LEU A 50 -11.57 -2.46 -1.62
C LEU A 50 -10.31 -2.15 -2.43
N THR A 51 -10.34 -2.40 -3.74
CA THR A 51 -9.20 -2.11 -4.64
C THR A 51 -8.93 -0.61 -4.70
N THR A 52 -9.97 0.22 -4.79
CA THR A 52 -9.83 1.68 -4.81
C THR A 52 -9.18 2.20 -3.53
N ARG A 53 -9.57 1.68 -2.36
CA ARG A 53 -8.95 2.06 -1.08
C ARG A 53 -7.46 1.68 -1.04
N LYS A 54 -7.11 0.47 -1.47
CA LYS A 54 -5.70 0.05 -1.53
C LYS A 54 -4.89 0.91 -2.49
N ALA A 55 -5.43 1.26 -3.64
CA ALA A 55 -4.78 2.13 -4.61
C ALA A 55 -4.55 3.54 -4.05
N SER A 56 -5.55 4.11 -3.33
CA SER A 56 -5.39 5.40 -2.65
C SER A 56 -4.31 5.34 -1.58
N ALA A 57 -4.31 4.31 -0.74
CA ALA A 57 -3.29 4.12 0.29
C ALA A 57 -1.87 4.03 -0.31
N LEU A 58 -1.71 3.26 -1.38
CA LEU A 58 -0.43 3.15 -2.09
C LEU A 58 0.01 4.49 -2.68
N SER A 59 -0.92 5.26 -3.26
CA SER A 59 -0.61 6.58 -3.82
C SER A 59 -0.13 7.56 -2.75
N HIS A 60 -0.79 7.60 -1.59
CA HIS A 60 -0.35 8.44 -0.48
C HIS A 60 0.99 8.00 0.09
N ALA A 61 1.20 6.68 0.26
CA ALA A 61 2.48 6.13 0.73
C ALA A 61 3.62 6.51 -0.23
N GLN A 62 3.41 6.39 -1.53
CA GLN A 62 4.38 6.77 -2.55
C GLN A 62 4.68 8.26 -2.54
N GLN A 63 3.66 9.11 -2.43
CA GLN A 63 3.83 10.56 -2.35
C GLN A 63 4.65 10.96 -1.13
N MET A 64 4.33 10.38 0.03
CA MET A 64 5.05 10.64 1.27
C MET A 64 6.51 10.18 1.17
N ALA A 65 6.74 8.98 0.67
CA ALA A 65 8.09 8.45 0.47
C ALA A 65 8.92 9.30 -0.50
N SER A 66 8.33 9.77 -1.60
CA SER A 66 9.01 10.67 -2.54
C SER A 66 9.37 11.99 -1.88
N SER A 67 8.45 12.59 -1.10
CA SER A 67 8.72 13.85 -0.40
C SER A 67 9.85 13.71 0.63
N ILE A 68 9.89 12.61 1.38
CA ILE A 68 10.97 12.34 2.31
C ILE A 68 12.30 12.15 1.57
N ALA A 69 12.30 11.40 0.46
CA ALA A 69 13.51 11.19 -0.35
C ALA A 69 14.06 12.51 -0.92
N GLU A 70 13.19 13.39 -1.43
CA GLU A 70 13.55 14.71 -1.92
C GLU A 70 14.15 15.60 -0.82
N LEU A 71 13.62 15.56 0.41
CA LEU A 71 14.16 16.30 1.55
C LEU A 71 15.55 15.80 1.95
N VAL A 72 15.76 14.47 1.92
CA VAL A 72 17.06 13.88 2.20
C VAL A 72 18.07 14.24 1.09
N GLU A 73 17.65 14.23 -0.17
CA GLU A 73 18.48 14.71 -1.28
C GLU A 73 18.81 16.21 -1.11
N GLY A 74 17.82 17.02 -0.69
CA GLY A 74 17.94 18.46 -0.45
C GLY A 74 18.83 18.87 0.72
N GLY A 75 19.36 17.90 1.49
CA GLY A 75 20.36 18.22 2.51
C GLY A 75 20.00 17.81 3.93
N VAL A 76 18.82 17.28 4.20
CA VAL A 76 18.48 16.70 5.50
C VAL A 76 19.46 15.58 5.82
N THR A 77 20.09 15.67 7.00
CA THR A 77 21.12 14.72 7.43
C THR A 77 20.66 13.82 8.55
N ARG A 78 19.54 14.12 9.18
CA ARG A 78 19.00 13.36 10.32
C ARG A 78 17.50 13.18 10.17
N ALA A 79 17.01 12.01 10.54
CA ALA A 79 15.58 11.72 10.46
C ALA A 79 14.74 12.59 11.43
N ASP A 80 15.34 13.06 12.53
CA ASP A 80 14.70 13.95 13.51
C ASP A 80 14.44 15.37 12.97
N GLU A 81 15.05 15.77 11.85
CA GLU A 81 14.78 17.03 11.16
C GLU A 81 13.53 16.95 10.28
N LEU A 82 13.14 15.74 9.82
CA LEU A 82 12.01 15.54 8.90
C LEU A 82 10.68 16.11 9.42
N PRO A 83 10.30 15.97 10.71
CA PRO A 83 9.04 16.51 11.21
C PRO A 83 8.86 18.01 11.03
N GLN A 84 9.93 18.78 10.90
CA GLN A 84 9.86 20.23 10.66
C GLN A 84 9.23 20.57 9.32
N TYR A 85 9.31 19.66 8.35
CA TYR A 85 8.74 19.80 7.02
C TYR A 85 7.32 19.23 6.91
N PHE A 86 6.86 18.53 7.96
CA PHE A 86 5.53 17.94 8.04
C PHE A 86 4.81 18.38 9.33
N PRO A 87 4.45 19.68 9.46
CA PRO A 87 4.00 20.27 10.71
C PRO A 87 2.70 19.70 11.26
N ASP A 88 1.87 19.12 10.38
CA ASP A 88 0.56 18.56 10.76
C ASP A 88 0.63 17.06 11.13
N THR A 89 1.84 16.49 11.23
CA THR A 89 2.00 15.06 11.48
C THR A 89 2.33 14.75 12.94
N VAL A 90 1.79 13.64 13.44
CA VAL A 90 2.20 13.05 14.72
C VAL A 90 3.32 12.06 14.44
N TYR A 91 4.43 12.19 15.17
CA TYR A 91 5.63 11.40 14.92
C TYR A 91 6.27 10.93 16.23
N GLU A 92 7.04 9.87 16.12
CA GLU A 92 7.95 9.39 17.15
C GLU A 92 9.37 9.28 16.58
N THR A 93 10.34 9.78 17.31
CA THR A 93 11.75 9.72 16.90
C THR A 93 12.47 8.74 17.82
N SER A 94 13.20 7.79 17.23
CA SER A 94 14.09 6.91 17.98
C SER A 94 15.55 7.24 17.59
N PRO A 95 16.36 7.69 18.56
CA PRO A 95 17.76 8.07 18.27
C PRO A 95 18.69 6.88 17.98
N ASP A 96 18.29 5.66 18.31
CA ASP A 96 19.10 4.45 18.14
C ASP A 96 18.20 3.25 17.84
N SER A 97 17.78 3.07 16.60
CA SER A 97 17.27 1.78 16.16
C SER A 97 18.24 1.16 15.17
N VAL A 98 19.16 0.38 15.72
CA VAL A 98 19.78 -0.70 14.96
C VAL A 98 18.63 -1.56 14.42
N PRO A 99 18.52 -1.82 13.10
CA PRO A 99 17.52 -2.76 12.60
C PRO A 99 17.77 -4.10 13.25
N SER A 100 16.85 -4.53 14.12
CA SER A 100 16.82 -5.88 14.65
C SER A 100 16.47 -6.80 13.50
N GLU A 101 17.48 -7.33 12.84
CA GLU A 101 17.31 -8.52 12.02
C GLU A 101 16.86 -9.66 12.94
N THR A 102 15.58 -9.97 12.85
CA THR A 102 15.03 -11.17 13.44
C THR A 102 15.49 -12.36 12.62
N ALA A 103 16.20 -13.20 13.29
CA ALA A 103 16.25 -14.64 13.11
C ALA A 103 17.58 -15.25 12.71
N ALA A 104 17.94 -16.06 13.62
CA ALA A 104 18.51 -17.40 13.48
C ALA A 104 19.99 -17.55 13.80
N THR A 105 20.17 -18.00 15.03
CA THR A 105 20.91 -19.23 15.39
C THR A 105 22.41 -19.24 15.21
N SER A 106 23.06 -19.27 16.36
CA SER A 106 24.17 -20.15 16.77
C SER A 106 25.60 -19.85 16.35
N ALA A 107 26.36 -19.72 17.44
CA ALA A 107 27.62 -20.32 17.73
C ALA A 107 28.91 -19.64 17.25
N ASP A 108 29.64 -19.24 18.30
CA ASP A 108 31.11 -19.30 18.48
C ASP A 108 32.06 -18.79 17.38
N SER A 109 32.73 -17.74 17.69
CA SER A 109 34.20 -17.81 17.95
C SER A 109 34.84 -16.43 17.95
N GLU A 110 35.61 -16.20 18.98
CA GLU A 110 36.68 -15.22 19.13
C GLU A 110 37.43 -14.86 17.84
N SER A 111 37.65 -13.59 17.59
CA SER A 111 38.98 -13.04 17.40
C SER A 111 38.98 -11.57 17.02
N THR A 112 39.48 -10.76 17.92
CA THR A 112 40.33 -9.57 17.76
C THR A 112 40.67 -9.18 16.32
N ALA A 113 40.10 -8.03 15.87
CA ALA A 113 40.82 -7.11 15.01
C ALA A 113 40.18 -5.72 15.11
N ALA A 114 40.90 -4.79 15.75
CA ALA A 114 40.63 -3.38 15.66
C ALA A 114 40.71 -2.93 14.21
N THR A 115 39.54 -2.64 13.61
CA THR A 115 39.48 -1.92 12.34
C THR A 115 38.65 -0.69 12.59
N SER A 116 39.24 0.46 12.31
CA SER A 116 38.68 1.81 12.36
C SER A 116 37.16 1.81 12.05
N ALA A 117 36.37 2.02 13.11
CA ALA A 117 34.93 2.20 13.00
C ALA A 117 34.67 3.44 12.13
N ASP A 118 34.27 3.22 10.90
CA ASP A 118 33.61 4.19 10.09
C ASP A 118 32.30 4.51 10.87
N ALA A 119 32.27 5.70 11.48
CA ALA A 119 31.17 6.10 12.35
C ALA A 119 29.91 6.24 11.52
N SER A 120 29.14 5.16 11.39
CA SER A 120 27.82 5.20 10.80
C SER A 120 26.83 5.74 11.83
N SER A 121 26.09 6.76 11.48
CA SER A 121 24.99 7.28 12.28
C SER A 121 23.67 6.86 11.65
N THR A 122 22.81 6.22 12.45
CA THR A 122 21.47 5.83 12.03
C THR A 122 20.45 6.58 12.88
N THR A 123 19.50 7.22 12.23
CA THR A 123 18.37 7.88 12.88
C THR A 123 17.08 7.42 12.25
N SER A 124 15.99 7.32 13.02
CA SER A 124 14.69 6.91 12.49
C SER A 124 13.57 7.79 13.00
N VAL A 125 12.53 7.95 12.19
CA VAL A 125 11.29 8.62 12.53
C VAL A 125 10.11 7.83 12.00
N ALA A 126 9.04 7.75 12.77
CA ALA A 126 7.79 7.14 12.37
C ALA A 126 6.67 8.18 12.38
N PHE A 127 5.89 8.22 11.30
CA PHE A 127 4.71 9.06 11.13
C PHE A 127 3.46 8.18 11.16
N TYR A 128 2.40 8.64 11.80
CA TYR A 128 1.20 7.88 12.06
C TYR A 128 -0.02 8.47 11.35
N TYR A 129 -0.75 7.63 10.62
CA TYR A 129 -1.93 8.01 9.84
C TYR A 129 -3.10 7.07 10.09
N ASP A 130 -4.30 7.61 10.02
CA ASP A 130 -5.54 6.84 10.05
C ASP A 130 -5.85 6.19 8.67
N ARG A 131 -7.06 5.64 8.51
CA ARG A 131 -7.50 4.97 7.27
C ARG A 131 -7.62 5.91 6.07
N ASP A 132 -7.80 7.21 6.31
CA ASP A 132 -7.97 8.23 5.28
C ASP A 132 -6.68 9.04 5.08
N PHE A 133 -5.55 8.55 5.59
CA PHE A 133 -4.24 9.22 5.61
C PHE A 133 -4.26 10.58 6.30
N THR A 134 -5.14 10.75 7.30
CA THR A 134 -5.10 11.90 8.19
C THR A 134 -4.14 11.62 9.34
N PRO A 135 -3.28 12.58 9.73
CA PRO A 135 -2.38 12.41 10.85
C PRO A 135 -3.11 12.07 12.14
N CYS A 136 -2.63 11.06 12.87
CA CYS A 136 -3.24 10.61 14.11
C CYS A 136 -2.18 10.11 15.12
N SER A 137 -2.57 9.88 16.37
CA SER A 137 -1.67 9.31 17.37
C SER A 137 -1.33 7.85 17.08
N GLY A 138 -0.13 7.40 17.46
CA GLY A 138 0.36 6.04 17.19
C GLY A 138 -0.58 4.92 17.65
N GLY A 139 -1.29 5.11 18.78
CA GLY A 139 -2.25 4.12 19.30
C GLY A 139 -3.52 3.94 18.43
N SER A 140 -3.88 4.91 17.61
CA SER A 140 -5.02 4.87 16.68
C SER A 140 -4.59 4.69 15.22
N ALA A 141 -3.30 4.57 14.96
CA ALA A 141 -2.76 4.49 13.63
C ALA A 141 -3.24 3.25 12.86
N PHE A 142 -3.59 3.47 11.60
CA PHE A 142 -3.88 2.41 10.64
C PHE A 142 -2.71 2.22 9.67
N TYR A 143 -2.00 3.30 9.35
CA TYR A 143 -0.79 3.26 8.55
C TYR A 143 0.36 3.89 9.34
N THR A 144 1.55 3.31 9.22
CA THR A 144 2.79 3.85 9.79
C THR A 144 3.82 4.00 8.67
N VAL A 145 4.35 5.20 8.53
CA VAL A 145 5.45 5.50 7.60
C VAL A 145 6.72 5.66 8.42
N THR A 146 7.63 4.72 8.29
CA THR A 146 8.92 4.74 8.98
C THR A 146 10.03 5.12 8.02
N ALA A 147 10.76 6.16 8.33
CA ALA A 147 11.95 6.57 7.59
C ALA A 147 13.19 6.32 8.45
N VAL A 148 14.12 5.52 7.94
CA VAL A 148 15.41 5.22 8.57
C VAL A 148 16.49 5.84 7.70
N LEU A 149 17.25 6.75 8.27
CA LEU A 149 18.36 7.44 7.60
C LEU A 149 19.68 6.95 8.20
N THR A 150 20.53 6.39 7.37
CA THR A 150 21.88 5.94 7.73
C THR A 150 22.92 6.71 6.94
N ILE A 151 23.88 7.29 7.63
CA ILE A 151 25.02 7.97 7.02
C ILE A 151 26.25 7.14 7.30
N SER A 152 26.99 6.76 6.25
CA SER A 152 28.23 6.03 6.31
C SER A 152 29.24 6.66 5.34
N GLY A 153 30.25 7.29 5.88
CA GLY A 153 31.27 7.99 5.09
C GLY A 153 30.68 9.02 4.14
N SER A 154 30.79 8.79 2.83
CA SER A 154 30.27 9.67 1.79
C SER A 154 28.89 9.29 1.25
N GLN A 155 28.21 8.33 1.87
CA GLN A 155 26.91 7.86 1.43
C GLN A 155 25.84 8.15 2.47
N LYS A 156 24.67 8.59 1.99
CA LYS A 156 23.41 8.63 2.74
C LYS A 156 22.50 7.55 2.19
N GLN A 157 22.03 6.67 3.04
CA GLN A 157 21.03 5.68 2.70
C GLN A 157 19.76 6.00 3.47
N VAL A 158 18.65 6.11 2.79
CA VAL A 158 17.32 6.25 3.39
C VAL A 158 16.48 5.04 3.01
N SER A 159 15.86 4.40 3.99
CA SER A 159 14.87 3.35 3.79
C SER A 159 13.54 3.86 4.32
N ILE A 160 12.55 3.96 3.44
CA ILE A 160 11.22 4.43 3.80
C ILE A 160 10.26 3.27 3.62
N VAL A 161 9.64 2.86 4.71
CA VAL A 161 8.72 1.71 4.73
C VAL A 161 7.36 2.17 5.23
N THR A 162 6.32 1.89 4.47
CA THR A 162 4.93 2.10 4.88
C THR A 162 4.28 0.77 5.19
N THR A 163 3.79 0.63 6.41
CA THR A 163 3.07 -0.56 6.88
C THR A 163 1.63 -0.23 7.24
N ASP A 164 0.75 -1.21 7.15
CA ASP A 164 -0.60 -1.13 7.70
C ASP A 164 -0.64 -1.60 9.15
N ARG A 165 -1.84 -1.61 9.75
CA ARG A 165 -2.07 -2.01 11.14
C ARG A 165 -1.62 -3.45 11.44
N ASP A 166 -1.64 -4.32 10.43
CA ASP A 166 -1.25 -5.73 10.55
C ASP A 166 0.26 -5.93 10.29
N HIS A 167 1.03 -4.83 10.29
CA HIS A 167 2.47 -4.78 9.96
C HIS A 167 2.80 -5.31 8.55
N THR A 168 1.81 -5.33 7.66
CA THR A 168 2.04 -5.69 6.27
C THR A 168 2.66 -4.50 5.52
N VAL A 169 3.77 -4.72 4.84
CA VAL A 169 4.42 -3.68 4.03
C VAL A 169 3.54 -3.38 2.81
N ILE A 170 3.13 -2.12 2.69
CA ILE A 170 2.36 -1.60 1.55
C ILE A 170 3.28 -1.04 0.49
N TYR A 171 4.30 -0.30 0.95
CA TYR A 171 5.26 0.36 0.08
C TYR A 171 6.62 0.44 0.77
N GLU A 172 7.68 0.24 -0.01
CA GLU A 172 9.06 0.35 0.44
C GLU A 172 9.88 1.09 -0.62
N LEU A 173 10.68 2.06 -0.18
CA LEU A 173 11.56 2.85 -1.04
C LEU A 173 12.95 2.94 -0.40
N PRO A 174 13.89 2.07 -0.75
CA PRO A 174 15.29 2.24 -0.41
C PRO A 174 15.96 3.17 -1.42
N VAL A 175 16.62 4.23 -0.94
CA VAL A 175 17.36 5.19 -1.78
C VAL A 175 18.74 5.42 -1.21
N THR A 176 19.74 5.52 -2.08
CA THR A 176 21.11 5.83 -1.68
C THR A 176 21.58 7.08 -2.42
N PHE A 177 22.03 8.07 -1.66
CA PHE A 177 22.60 9.31 -2.17
C PHE A 177 24.08 9.37 -1.88
N HIS A 178 24.84 9.95 -2.79
CA HIS A 178 26.25 10.24 -2.59
C HIS A 178 26.40 11.67 -2.06
N ILE A 179 27.09 11.83 -0.92
CA ILE A 179 27.40 13.14 -0.37
C ILE A 179 28.57 13.71 -1.17
N PRO A 180 28.39 14.81 -1.93
CA PRO A 180 29.52 15.40 -2.65
C PRO A 180 30.55 15.89 -1.65
N VAL A 181 31.78 15.38 -1.74
CA VAL A 181 32.89 15.90 -0.97
C VAL A 181 33.15 17.31 -1.47
N THR A 182 32.75 18.32 -0.70
CA THR A 182 33.08 19.71 -0.99
C THR A 182 34.60 19.82 -0.92
N LYS A 183 35.27 19.92 -2.06
CA LYS A 183 36.68 20.25 -2.10
C LYS A 183 36.84 21.58 -1.38
N THR A 184 37.39 21.57 -0.17
CA THR A 184 37.79 22.77 0.53
C THR A 184 38.69 23.56 -0.42
N THR A 185 38.17 24.71 -0.88
CA THR A 185 38.94 25.62 -1.73
C THR A 185 40.16 26.03 -0.91
N LEU A 186 41.33 25.53 -1.27
CA LEU A 186 42.60 26.00 -0.74
C LEU A 186 42.65 27.51 -0.99
N SER A 187 42.42 28.25 0.07
CA SER A 187 42.66 29.69 0.09
C SER A 187 44.14 29.91 -0.21
N TYR A 188 44.44 30.31 -1.44
CA TYR A 188 45.78 30.84 -1.78
C TYR A 188 45.94 32.14 -1.04
N VAL A 189 46.67 32.12 0.05
CA VAL A 189 47.17 33.31 0.72
C VAL A 189 48.27 33.87 -0.16
N TYR A 190 47.98 34.88 -0.95
CA TYR A 190 49.00 35.72 -1.60
C TYR A 190 49.59 36.59 -0.51
N HIS A 191 50.84 36.27 -0.12
CA HIS A 191 51.69 37.22 0.59
C HIS A 191 52.34 38.16 -0.45
N PHE A 192 51.96 39.44 -0.36
CA PHE A 192 52.72 40.55 -0.96
C PHE A 192 53.77 41.04 0.02
#